data_6431253b40c4667f98a933403a490498
#
_entry.id   6431253b40c4667f98a933403a490498
#
_cell.length_a   1.000
_cell.length_b   1.000
_cell.length_c   1.000
_cell.angle_alpha   90.00
_cell.angle_beta   90.00
_cell.angle_gamma   90.00
#
_symmetry.space_group_name_H-M   'P 1'
#
loop_
_entity.id
_entity.type
_entity.pdbx_description
1 polymer ?
#
loop_
_entity_poly.entity_id
_entity_poly.type
_entity_poly.pdbx_seq_one_letter_code
_entity_poly.pdbx_strand_id
1 'polypeptide(L)'
;MAASTPKTAVGARGADRTVAVCVLAVSALGAATLTSASAAAAPAKQEVISLDAQSSELDLRSNNVIFRKVRIAQGTMSVTADQGQATRQASGLNFDNSVWLFRGNVKITMDQGQLTADSAEINFADKLLASAVANGKPAQFEQRLVKTGKLAEGRAETIDYDARRGVVRLLKNAWLSDGQNEIRGESLKYNVLAQSIVAEASEQGSKRVHIIIAPPAKP
;
A
#
# COMPACT_ATOMS: atom_id res chain seq x y z
N MET A 1 6.02 -48.27 -49.89
CA MET A 1 7.36 -47.93 -50.37
C MET A 1 7.91 -46.80 -49.55
N ALA A 2 8.87 -47.15 -48.76
CA ALA A 2 10.13 -46.50 -48.45
C ALA A 2 9.98 -45.16 -47.69
N ALA A 3 10.18 -45.12 -46.41
CA ALA A 3 11.46 -45.08 -45.64
C ALA A 3 12.23 -43.75 -45.86
N SER A 4 12.35 -42.97 -44.78
CA SER A 4 13.65 -42.73 -44.13
C SER A 4 13.59 -41.58 -43.17
N THR A 5 13.85 -41.83 -41.92
CA THR A 5 14.56 -40.97 -40.96
C THR A 5 16.05 -40.97 -41.28
N PRO A 6 16.99 -40.29 -40.53
CA PRO A 6 16.95 -39.18 -39.56
C PRO A 6 18.13 -38.19 -39.83
N LYS A 7 18.34 -37.18 -38.94
CA LYS A 7 19.68 -36.68 -38.50
C LYS A 7 19.47 -35.46 -37.60
N THR A 8 19.69 -35.58 -36.34
CA THR A 8 20.92 -35.49 -35.51
C THR A 8 21.72 -34.24 -35.75
N ALA A 9 21.85 -33.44 -34.75
CA ALA A 9 23.03 -33.11 -34.00
C ALA A 9 23.23 -31.63 -33.76
N VAL A 10 23.59 -31.39 -32.49
CA VAL A 10 24.82 -30.74 -31.96
C VAL A 10 24.63 -29.24 -31.80
N GLY A 11 24.67 -28.62 -30.64
CA GLY A 11 25.58 -28.77 -29.52
C GLY A 11 26.34 -27.48 -29.34
N ALA A 12 26.23 -26.79 -28.23
CA ALA A 12 27.21 -25.82 -27.75
C ALA A 12 26.90 -25.63 -26.25
N ARG A 13 27.60 -26.18 -25.36
CA ARG A 13 28.89 -25.85 -24.70
C ARG A 13 28.96 -24.40 -24.28
N GLY A 14 28.94 -24.23 -22.97
CA GLY A 14 29.32 -22.97 -22.37
C GLY A 14 29.45 -23.05 -20.88
N ALA A 15 30.58 -23.50 -20.44
CA ALA A 15 31.43 -23.06 -19.34
C ALA A 15 30.91 -23.17 -17.89
N ASP A 16 31.18 -24.33 -17.32
CA ASP A 16 31.55 -24.53 -15.93
C ASP A 16 32.71 -23.61 -15.52
N ARG A 17 32.53 -22.89 -14.43
CA ARG A 17 33.66 -22.39 -13.62
C ARG A 17 33.59 -23.00 -12.25
N THR A 18 34.15 -24.19 -12.18
CA THR A 18 34.57 -24.87 -10.97
C THR A 18 35.73 -24.09 -10.37
N VAL A 19 35.54 -23.51 -9.20
CA VAL A 19 36.62 -23.04 -8.37
C VAL A 19 36.91 -24.13 -7.35
N ALA A 20 37.98 -24.84 -7.59
CA ALA A 20 38.58 -25.76 -6.65
C ALA A 20 39.18 -24.97 -5.48
N VAL A 21 38.74 -25.26 -4.28
CA VAL A 21 39.44 -24.86 -3.04
C VAL A 21 39.94 -26.13 -2.33
N CYS A 22 41.24 -26.16 -2.17
CA CYS A 22 42.01 -27.21 -1.54
C CYS A 22 41.52 -27.53 -0.14
N VAL A 23 41.39 -28.84 0.08
CA VAL A 23 41.22 -29.48 1.39
C VAL A 23 42.58 -29.54 2.05
N LEU A 24 42.77 -28.97 3.23
CA LEU A 24 43.77 -29.38 4.20
C LEU A 24 43.03 -29.93 5.43
N ALA A 25 43.19 -31.21 5.60
CA ALA A 25 42.75 -31.96 6.74
C ALA A 25 43.58 -31.59 7.98
N VAL A 26 42.93 -31.21 9.08
CA VAL A 26 43.46 -31.35 10.42
C VAL A 26 42.36 -31.95 11.29
N SER A 27 42.60 -33.15 11.72
CA SER A 27 41.81 -33.91 12.67
C SER A 27 41.95 -33.32 14.07
N ALA A 28 40.81 -32.89 14.68
CA ALA A 28 40.75 -32.81 16.14
C ALA A 28 39.29 -33.11 16.55
N LEU A 29 39.13 -34.20 17.28
CA LEU A 29 37.90 -34.58 17.98
C LEU A 29 37.50 -33.49 18.97
N GLY A 30 36.29 -32.95 18.78
CA GLY A 30 35.63 -32.11 19.73
C GLY A 30 34.14 -32.11 19.41
N ALA A 31 33.35 -32.95 20.11
CA ALA A 31 31.90 -32.95 20.01
C ALA A 31 31.35 -31.64 20.58
N ALA A 32 31.17 -30.63 19.74
CA ALA A 32 30.43 -29.43 20.09
C ALA A 32 28.97 -29.63 19.63
N THR A 33 28.09 -29.88 20.58
CA THR A 33 26.66 -29.86 20.39
C THR A 33 26.23 -28.43 20.03
N LEU A 34 25.98 -28.18 18.75
CA LEU A 34 25.35 -26.94 18.27
C LEU A 34 23.91 -26.96 18.73
N THR A 35 23.63 -26.37 19.88
CA THR A 35 22.29 -25.98 20.27
C THR A 35 21.87 -24.83 19.35
N SER A 36 21.10 -25.15 18.31
CA SER A 36 20.41 -24.16 17.50
C SER A 36 19.42 -23.42 18.40
N ALA A 37 19.80 -22.26 18.91
CA ALA A 37 18.86 -21.34 19.55
C ALA A 37 17.89 -20.86 18.47
N SER A 38 16.71 -21.47 18.44
CA SER A 38 15.58 -20.97 17.69
C SER A 38 15.23 -19.62 18.30
N ALA A 39 15.62 -18.55 17.64
CA ALA A 39 15.16 -17.21 17.99
C ALA A 39 13.63 -17.18 17.77
N ALA A 40 12.88 -17.40 18.84
CA ALA A 40 11.44 -17.17 18.82
C ALA A 40 11.23 -15.71 18.47
N ALA A 41 10.67 -15.45 17.28
CA ALA A 41 10.24 -14.12 16.89
C ALA A 41 9.28 -13.62 17.98
N ALA A 42 9.63 -12.49 18.61
CA ALA A 42 8.77 -11.86 19.59
C ALA A 42 7.39 -11.62 18.95
N PRO A 43 6.28 -11.94 19.63
CA PRO A 43 4.95 -11.73 19.08
C PRO A 43 4.81 -10.25 18.75
N ALA A 44 4.44 -9.95 17.50
CA ALA A 44 4.14 -8.58 17.06
C ALA A 44 3.08 -8.02 18.01
N LYS A 45 3.40 -6.90 18.67
CA LYS A 45 2.51 -6.22 19.60
C LYS A 45 1.25 -5.84 18.84
N GLN A 46 0.13 -6.53 19.08
CA GLN A 46 -1.15 -6.18 18.50
C GLN A 46 -1.57 -4.83 19.10
N GLU A 47 -1.59 -3.81 18.27
CA GLU A 47 -2.05 -2.48 18.68
C GLU A 47 -3.56 -2.50 18.85
N VAL A 48 -4.00 -1.95 19.98
CA VAL A 48 -5.42 -1.86 20.31
C VAL A 48 -6.10 -0.89 19.34
N ILE A 49 -7.24 -1.30 18.78
CA ILE A 49 -8.10 -0.42 17.99
C ILE A 49 -9.03 0.29 18.97
N SER A 50 -9.01 1.63 18.97
CA SER A 50 -9.97 2.47 19.69
C SER A 50 -11.00 3.04 18.73
N LEU A 51 -12.25 3.12 19.16
CA LEU A 51 -13.34 3.76 18.44
C LEU A 51 -14.04 4.73 19.40
N ASP A 52 -14.05 6.00 19.02
CA ASP A 52 -14.74 7.08 19.74
C ASP A 52 -15.79 7.66 18.79
N ALA A 53 -16.98 7.95 19.30
CA ALA A 53 -18.04 8.58 18.53
C ALA A 53 -18.92 9.44 19.43
N GLN A 54 -19.50 10.51 18.89
CA GLN A 54 -20.44 11.34 19.62
C GLN A 54 -21.75 10.58 19.88
N SER A 55 -22.19 9.76 18.92
CA SER A 55 -23.34 8.87 19.06
C SER A 55 -23.20 7.67 18.15
N SER A 56 -23.89 6.59 18.50
CA SER A 56 -24.02 5.40 17.66
C SER A 56 -25.49 4.96 17.58
N GLU A 57 -25.89 4.50 16.41
CA GLU A 57 -27.21 3.97 16.12
C GLU A 57 -27.04 2.58 15.48
N LEU A 58 -27.74 1.60 16.02
CA LEU A 58 -27.75 0.23 15.49
C LEU A 58 -29.07 -0.02 14.76
N ASP A 59 -28.97 -0.21 13.44
CA ASP A 59 -30.08 -0.71 12.63
C ASP A 59 -30.08 -2.25 12.66
N LEU A 60 -31.04 -2.81 13.40
CA LEU A 60 -31.18 -4.26 13.55
C LEU A 60 -31.68 -4.95 12.27
N ARG A 61 -32.29 -4.22 11.33
CA ARG A 61 -32.79 -4.79 10.07
C ARG A 61 -31.67 -5.00 9.07
N SER A 62 -30.82 -4.00 8.92
CA SER A 62 -29.68 -4.04 8.00
C SER A 62 -28.40 -4.55 8.63
N ASN A 63 -28.41 -4.78 9.95
CA ASN A 63 -27.22 -5.14 10.74
C ASN A 63 -26.09 -4.09 10.62
N ASN A 64 -26.43 -2.84 10.36
CA ASN A 64 -25.48 -1.75 10.25
C ASN A 64 -25.41 -0.94 11.54
N VAL A 65 -24.20 -0.52 11.89
CA VAL A 65 -23.98 0.47 12.94
C VAL A 65 -23.52 1.77 12.29
N ILE A 66 -24.21 2.84 12.65
CA ILE A 66 -23.90 4.20 12.18
C ILE A 66 -23.34 4.98 13.35
N PHE A 67 -22.20 5.61 13.15
CA PHE A 67 -21.53 6.47 14.12
C PHE A 67 -21.54 7.91 13.63
N ARG A 68 -21.73 8.85 14.53
CA ARG A 68 -21.61 10.29 14.26
C ARG A 68 -20.37 10.86 14.91
N LYS A 69 -19.66 11.73 14.18
CA LYS A 69 -18.39 12.31 14.63
C LYS A 69 -17.41 11.22 15.10
N VAL A 70 -17.18 10.27 14.22
CA VAL A 70 -16.41 9.07 14.54
C VAL A 70 -14.90 9.33 14.44
N ARG A 71 -14.17 8.74 15.36
CA ARG A 71 -12.72 8.57 15.31
C ARG A 71 -12.37 7.11 15.57
N ILE A 72 -11.62 6.51 14.66
CA ILE A 72 -11.01 5.19 14.83
C ILE A 72 -9.50 5.40 14.85
N ALA A 73 -8.81 4.77 15.79
CA ALA A 73 -7.35 4.85 15.86
C ALA A 73 -6.74 3.48 16.17
N GLN A 74 -5.59 3.22 15.55
CA GLN A 74 -4.75 2.05 15.78
C GLN A 74 -3.28 2.48 15.61
N GLY A 75 -2.52 2.50 16.69
CA GLY A 75 -1.16 3.01 16.68
C GLY A 75 -1.08 4.44 16.17
N THR A 76 -0.29 4.66 15.13
CA THR A 76 -0.11 5.98 14.48
C THR A 76 -1.18 6.28 13.42
N MET A 77 -1.99 5.27 13.05
CA MET A 77 -3.07 5.46 12.09
C MET A 77 -4.34 5.92 12.79
N SER A 78 -5.03 6.90 12.21
CA SER A 78 -6.39 7.26 12.63
C SER A 78 -7.27 7.68 11.46
N VAL A 79 -8.56 7.42 11.60
CA VAL A 79 -9.61 7.87 10.66
C VAL A 79 -10.60 8.70 11.44
N THR A 80 -10.91 9.90 10.96
CA THR A 80 -11.99 10.76 11.50
C THR A 80 -12.97 11.10 10.39
N ALA A 81 -14.25 11.19 10.72
CA ALA A 81 -15.30 11.57 9.79
C ALA A 81 -16.54 12.09 10.53
N ASP A 82 -17.41 12.80 9.80
CA ASP A 82 -18.71 13.21 10.36
C ASP A 82 -19.63 12.02 10.59
N GLN A 83 -19.52 10.99 9.71
CA GLN A 83 -20.30 9.76 9.82
C GLN A 83 -19.43 8.56 9.43
N GLY A 84 -19.51 7.50 10.21
CA GLY A 84 -18.96 6.19 9.91
C GLY A 84 -20.08 5.14 9.91
N GLN A 85 -20.02 4.20 9.01
CA GLN A 85 -20.93 3.07 8.93
C GLN A 85 -20.14 1.78 8.80
N ALA A 86 -20.49 0.79 9.60
CA ALA A 86 -19.94 -0.56 9.51
C ALA A 86 -21.05 -1.59 9.58
N THR A 87 -20.88 -2.73 8.90
CA THR A 87 -21.79 -3.85 9.02
C THR A 87 -21.40 -4.67 10.26
N ARG A 88 -22.36 -4.87 11.16
CA ARG A 88 -22.20 -5.72 12.33
C ARG A 88 -22.21 -7.18 11.92
N GLN A 89 -21.23 -7.95 12.37
CA GLN A 89 -21.24 -9.39 12.30
C GLN A 89 -21.88 -10.02 13.55
N ALA A 90 -22.20 -11.30 13.53
CA ALA A 90 -22.80 -12.00 14.66
C ALA A 90 -21.96 -11.92 15.95
N SER A 91 -20.65 -11.76 15.83
CA SER A 91 -19.69 -11.59 16.93
C SER A 91 -19.53 -10.15 17.41
N GLY A 92 -20.32 -9.20 16.89
CA GLY A 92 -20.22 -7.77 17.23
C GLY A 92 -19.56 -6.94 16.13
N LEU A 93 -19.02 -5.75 16.50
CA LEU A 93 -18.18 -4.96 15.60
C LEU A 93 -16.84 -5.66 15.47
N ASN A 94 -16.49 -6.03 14.27
CA ASN A 94 -15.25 -6.70 13.96
C ASN A 94 -14.50 -5.93 12.87
N PHE A 95 -13.18 -5.82 13.03
CA PHE A 95 -12.28 -5.28 12.02
C PHE A 95 -11.66 -6.37 11.15
N ASP A 96 -11.97 -7.65 11.40
CA ASP A 96 -11.56 -8.74 10.54
C ASP A 96 -12.50 -8.83 9.34
N ASN A 97 -11.94 -8.69 8.12
CA ASN A 97 -12.68 -8.81 6.87
C ASN A 97 -13.94 -7.90 6.80
N SER A 98 -13.80 -6.68 7.28
CA SER A 98 -14.88 -5.70 7.36
C SER A 98 -14.68 -4.54 6.39
N VAL A 99 -15.80 -3.98 5.93
CA VAL A 99 -15.86 -2.77 5.12
C VAL A 99 -16.46 -1.65 5.94
N TRP A 100 -15.77 -0.53 5.99
CA TRP A 100 -16.20 0.67 6.67
C TRP A 100 -16.40 1.80 5.68
N LEU A 101 -17.54 2.47 5.75
CA LEU A 101 -17.88 3.62 4.92
C LEU A 101 -17.83 4.88 5.79
N PHE A 102 -17.02 5.85 5.39
CA PHE A 102 -16.90 7.14 6.04
C PHE A 102 -17.43 8.24 5.13
N ARG A 103 -18.13 9.22 5.69
CA ARG A 103 -18.70 10.35 4.95
C ARG A 103 -18.57 11.64 5.74
N GLY A 104 -18.31 12.72 5.01
CA GLY A 104 -18.19 14.09 5.52
C GLY A 104 -16.86 14.30 6.25
N ASN A 105 -16.07 15.25 5.76
CA ASN A 105 -14.81 15.70 6.36
C ASN A 105 -13.89 14.52 6.76
N VAL A 106 -13.76 13.54 5.86
CA VAL A 106 -12.94 12.36 6.11
C VAL A 106 -11.47 12.77 6.15
N LYS A 107 -10.81 12.41 7.23
CA LYS A 107 -9.36 12.55 7.40
C LYS A 107 -8.76 11.25 7.87
N ILE A 108 -7.83 10.72 7.08
CA ILE A 108 -7.03 9.54 7.40
C ILE A 108 -5.62 10.02 7.71
N THR A 109 -5.14 9.75 8.91
CA THR A 109 -3.76 10.08 9.32
C THR A 109 -2.96 8.79 9.41
N MET A 110 -1.75 8.82 8.90
CA MET A 110 -0.76 7.74 8.94
C MET A 110 0.55 8.31 9.48
N ASP A 111 1.51 7.45 9.80
CA ASP A 111 2.77 7.84 10.45
C ASP A 111 3.47 9.05 9.79
N GLN A 112 3.55 9.08 8.47
CA GLN A 112 4.28 10.11 7.72
C GLN A 112 3.37 10.98 6.83
N GLY A 113 2.05 10.87 6.95
CA GLY A 113 1.17 11.59 6.05
C GLY A 113 -0.28 11.60 6.46
N GLN A 114 -1.08 12.27 5.65
CA GLN A 114 -2.52 12.34 5.81
C GLN A 114 -3.23 12.34 4.45
N LEU A 115 -4.47 11.88 4.46
CA LEU A 115 -5.39 11.95 3.33
C LEU A 115 -6.69 12.62 3.79
N THR A 116 -7.21 13.53 2.97
CA THR A 116 -8.51 14.19 3.19
C THR A 116 -9.43 13.95 2.01
N ALA A 117 -10.72 13.73 2.28
CA ALA A 117 -11.72 13.41 1.27
C ALA A 117 -13.14 13.74 1.75
N ASP A 118 -14.10 13.73 0.82
CA ASP A 118 -15.52 13.85 1.16
C ASP A 118 -16.10 12.53 1.68
N SER A 119 -15.58 11.42 1.17
CA SER A 119 -15.93 10.06 1.60
C SER A 119 -14.77 9.09 1.43
N ALA A 120 -14.78 8.02 2.22
CA ALA A 120 -13.83 6.91 2.07
C ALA A 120 -14.51 5.57 2.36
N GLU A 121 -14.14 4.57 1.58
CA GLU A 121 -14.39 3.17 1.85
C GLU A 121 -13.09 2.52 2.27
N ILE A 122 -13.07 1.89 3.43
CA ILE A 122 -11.88 1.25 3.99
C ILE A 122 -12.17 -0.22 4.22
N ASN A 123 -11.34 -1.07 3.62
CA ASN A 123 -11.41 -2.51 3.78
C ASN A 123 -10.33 -2.96 4.76
N PHE A 124 -10.74 -3.64 5.79
CA PHE A 124 -9.85 -4.31 6.74
C PHE A 124 -9.79 -5.80 6.45
N ALA A 125 -8.60 -6.38 6.54
CA ALA A 125 -8.39 -7.83 6.51
C ALA A 125 -7.35 -8.16 7.59
N ASP A 126 -7.64 -9.21 8.36
CA ASP A 126 -6.78 -9.64 9.47
C ASP A 126 -6.45 -8.48 10.46
N LYS A 127 -7.45 -7.63 10.72
CA LYS A 127 -7.35 -6.42 11.58
C LYS A 127 -6.40 -5.34 11.05
N LEU A 128 -5.95 -5.45 9.83
CA LEU A 128 -5.08 -4.48 9.17
C LEU A 128 -5.80 -3.80 8.02
N LEU A 129 -5.40 -2.59 7.71
CA LEU A 129 -5.84 -1.89 6.50
C LEU A 129 -5.40 -2.69 5.27
N ALA A 130 -6.35 -3.18 4.48
CA ALA A 130 -6.09 -3.90 3.23
C ALA A 130 -6.15 -2.97 2.02
N SER A 131 -7.17 -2.13 1.96
CA SER A 131 -7.33 -1.12 0.91
C SER A 131 -8.20 0.05 1.39
N ALA A 132 -8.05 1.19 0.73
CA ALA A 132 -8.90 2.36 0.95
C ALA A 132 -9.18 3.05 -0.38
N VAL A 133 -10.44 3.43 -0.60
CA VAL A 133 -10.86 4.25 -1.73
C VAL A 133 -11.44 5.54 -1.18
N ALA A 134 -10.80 6.66 -1.46
CA ALA A 134 -11.21 7.99 -1.02
C ALA A 134 -11.70 8.81 -2.21
N ASN A 135 -12.86 9.44 -2.07
CA ASN A 135 -13.46 10.29 -3.10
C ASN A 135 -13.64 11.70 -2.55
N GLY A 136 -13.34 12.70 -3.40
CA GLY A 136 -13.46 14.12 -3.03
C GLY A 136 -13.46 15.03 -4.25
N LYS A 137 -13.54 16.35 -3.99
CA LYS A 137 -13.56 17.39 -5.04
C LYS A 137 -12.48 18.46 -4.82
N PRO A 138 -11.21 18.09 -4.82
CA PRO A 138 -10.60 16.76 -4.93
C PRO A 138 -10.39 16.08 -3.56
N ALA A 139 -10.16 14.77 -3.56
CA ALA A 139 -9.45 14.09 -2.50
C ALA A 139 -7.96 14.46 -2.59
N GLN A 140 -7.30 14.58 -1.45
CA GLN A 140 -5.91 15.03 -1.36
C GLN A 140 -5.14 14.18 -0.38
N PHE A 141 -3.88 13.90 -0.68
CA PHE A 141 -2.95 13.33 0.28
C PHE A 141 -1.65 14.13 0.33
N GLU A 142 -1.01 14.07 1.46
CA GLU A 142 0.35 14.53 1.68
C GLU A 142 1.14 13.48 2.46
N GLN A 143 2.40 13.33 2.13
CA GLN A 143 3.29 12.38 2.79
C GLN A 143 4.71 12.93 2.84
N ARG A 144 5.34 12.88 4.01
CA ARG A 144 6.75 13.19 4.15
C ARG A 144 7.60 12.01 3.68
N LEU A 145 8.43 12.24 2.68
CA LEU A 145 9.33 11.23 2.14
C LEU A 145 10.49 10.98 3.11
N VAL A 146 10.58 9.77 3.66
CA VAL A 146 11.58 9.41 4.68
C VAL A 146 13.01 9.67 4.23
N LYS A 147 13.34 9.36 2.96
CA LYS A 147 14.70 9.50 2.43
C LYS A 147 15.15 10.94 2.22
N THR A 148 14.25 11.82 1.82
CA THR A 148 14.59 13.20 1.42
C THR A 148 14.06 14.26 2.37
N GLY A 149 13.15 13.89 3.27
CA GLY A 149 12.43 14.82 4.14
C GLY A 149 11.44 15.73 3.40
N LYS A 150 11.36 15.63 2.06
CA LYS A 150 10.46 16.43 1.24
C LYS A 150 9.01 16.01 1.44
N LEU A 151 8.09 16.93 1.19
CA LEU A 151 6.67 16.67 1.18
C LEU A 151 6.26 16.23 -0.23
N ALA A 152 5.70 15.03 -0.33
CA ALA A 152 4.99 14.59 -1.51
C ALA A 152 3.51 14.90 -1.34
N GLU A 153 2.89 15.46 -2.36
CA GLU A 153 1.48 15.84 -2.37
C GLU A 153 0.79 15.25 -3.59
N GLY A 154 -0.45 14.82 -3.43
CA GLY A 154 -1.24 14.31 -4.53
C GLY A 154 -2.71 14.67 -4.39
N ARG A 155 -3.39 14.82 -5.52
CA ARG A 155 -4.83 15.08 -5.57
C ARG A 155 -5.46 14.46 -6.79
N ALA A 156 -6.70 14.01 -6.63
CA ALA A 156 -7.54 13.47 -7.68
C ALA A 156 -9.00 13.47 -7.23
N GLU A 157 -9.95 13.17 -8.12
CA GLU A 157 -11.33 12.93 -7.69
C GLU A 157 -11.46 11.64 -6.87
N THR A 158 -10.64 10.63 -7.22
CA THR A 158 -10.56 9.37 -6.49
C THR A 158 -9.11 9.01 -6.21
N ILE A 159 -8.82 8.65 -4.98
CA ILE A 159 -7.54 8.09 -4.54
C ILE A 159 -7.81 6.69 -4.04
N ASP A 160 -7.21 5.70 -4.70
CA ASP A 160 -7.34 4.29 -4.40
C ASP A 160 -5.98 3.76 -3.90
N TYR A 161 -5.95 3.23 -2.70
CA TYR A 161 -4.77 2.69 -2.03
C TYR A 161 -4.90 1.20 -1.79
N ASP A 162 -4.00 0.42 -2.37
CA ASP A 162 -3.82 -1.00 -2.10
C ASP A 162 -2.62 -1.17 -1.15
N ALA A 163 -2.91 -1.40 0.13
CA ALA A 163 -1.87 -1.51 1.16
C ALA A 163 -1.00 -2.76 0.97
N ARG A 164 -1.56 -3.86 0.45
CA ARG A 164 -0.83 -5.12 0.25
C ARG A 164 0.22 -5.00 -0.86
N ARG A 165 -0.09 -4.24 -1.90
CA ARG A 165 0.81 -4.01 -3.05
C ARG A 165 1.65 -2.74 -2.91
N GLY A 166 1.32 -1.88 -1.93
CA GLY A 166 1.95 -0.57 -1.79
C GLY A 166 1.69 0.33 -3.01
N VAL A 167 0.48 0.26 -3.57
CA VAL A 167 0.14 1.02 -4.78
C VAL A 167 -0.92 2.06 -4.47
N VAL A 168 -0.65 3.30 -4.85
CA VAL A 168 -1.61 4.41 -4.84
C VAL A 168 -2.01 4.71 -6.28
N ARG A 169 -3.30 4.76 -6.57
CA ARG A 169 -3.87 5.20 -7.84
C ARG A 169 -4.63 6.49 -7.64
N LEU A 170 -4.28 7.51 -8.39
CA LEU A 170 -4.98 8.77 -8.46
C LEU A 170 -5.78 8.76 -9.77
N LEU A 171 -7.07 8.88 -9.70
CA LEU A 171 -7.97 8.74 -10.84
C LEU A 171 -8.79 10.01 -11.03
N LYS A 172 -8.89 10.45 -12.26
CA LYS A 172 -9.57 11.67 -12.72
C LYS A 172 -8.93 12.96 -12.19
N ASN A 173 -8.43 13.76 -13.11
CA ASN A 173 -7.74 15.01 -12.81
C ASN A 173 -6.57 14.84 -11.83
N ALA A 174 -5.80 13.78 -12.03
CA ALA A 174 -4.72 13.39 -11.16
C ALA A 174 -3.54 14.37 -11.23
N TRP A 175 -3.02 14.74 -10.08
CA TRP A 175 -1.82 15.54 -9.89
C TRP A 175 -0.98 15.00 -8.75
N LEU A 176 0.32 14.99 -8.94
CA LEU A 176 1.29 14.54 -7.94
C LEU A 176 2.51 15.47 -7.98
N SER A 177 3.05 15.81 -6.81
CA SER A 177 4.29 16.56 -6.65
C SER A 177 5.19 15.89 -5.61
N ASP A 178 6.50 15.93 -5.81
CA ASP A 178 7.52 15.54 -4.82
C ASP A 178 8.16 16.74 -4.12
N GLY A 179 7.54 17.92 -4.27
CA GLY A 179 8.04 19.20 -3.77
C GLY A 179 9.03 19.89 -4.72
N GLN A 180 9.43 19.25 -5.81
CA GLN A 180 10.26 19.83 -6.88
C GLN A 180 9.63 19.63 -8.25
N ASN A 181 9.20 18.42 -8.54
CA ASN A 181 8.65 18.03 -9.84
C ASN A 181 7.16 17.83 -9.69
N GLU A 182 6.43 18.10 -10.76
CA GLU A 182 5.00 17.88 -10.83
C GLU A 182 4.66 17.00 -12.02
N ILE A 183 3.69 16.11 -11.84
CA ILE A 183 3.12 15.31 -12.90
C ILE A 183 1.60 15.39 -12.85
N ARG A 184 0.97 15.55 -14.01
CA ARG A 184 -0.48 15.63 -14.18
C ARG A 184 -0.91 14.69 -15.28
N GLY A 185 -2.06 14.08 -15.11
CA GLY A 185 -2.65 13.17 -16.09
C GLY A 185 -4.11 12.86 -15.76
N GLU A 186 -4.73 12.03 -16.56
CA GLU A 186 -6.05 11.50 -16.23
C GLU A 186 -5.97 10.50 -15.10
N SER A 187 -4.95 9.64 -15.13
CA SER A 187 -4.61 8.75 -14.03
C SER A 187 -3.12 8.73 -13.75
N LEU A 188 -2.77 8.55 -12.49
CA LEU A 188 -1.40 8.34 -12.01
C LEU A 188 -1.39 7.12 -11.11
N LYS A 189 -0.44 6.22 -11.33
CA LYS A 189 -0.20 5.06 -10.50
C LYS A 189 1.18 5.18 -9.86
N TYR A 190 1.22 5.30 -8.56
CA TYR A 190 2.45 5.36 -7.77
C TYR A 190 2.64 4.03 -7.03
N ASN A 191 3.77 3.38 -7.26
CA ASN A 191 4.19 2.23 -6.49
C ASN A 191 5.17 2.71 -5.41
N VAL A 192 4.75 2.65 -4.15
CA VAL A 192 5.54 3.11 -2.99
C VAL A 192 6.80 2.27 -2.81
N LEU A 193 6.69 0.95 -3.00
CA LEU A 193 7.81 0.02 -2.80
C LEU A 193 8.84 0.14 -3.91
N ALA A 194 8.39 0.18 -5.17
CA ALA A 194 9.26 0.33 -6.33
C ALA A 194 9.69 1.78 -6.58
N GLN A 195 9.10 2.75 -5.89
CA GLN A 195 9.32 4.19 -6.07
C GLN A 195 9.16 4.62 -7.53
N SER A 196 8.16 4.07 -8.22
CA SER A 196 7.88 4.31 -9.63
C SER A 196 6.51 4.94 -9.83
N ILE A 197 6.44 5.85 -10.80
CA ILE A 197 5.21 6.52 -11.20
C ILE A 197 4.93 6.16 -12.65
N VAL A 198 3.70 5.74 -12.93
CA VAL A 198 3.17 5.57 -14.28
C VAL A 198 2.04 6.57 -14.44
N ALA A 199 2.11 7.39 -15.48
CA ALA A 199 1.09 8.37 -15.82
C ALA A 199 0.40 7.97 -17.12
N GLU A 200 -0.92 8.06 -17.14
CA GLU A 200 -1.74 7.72 -18.30
C GLU A 200 -2.54 8.93 -18.74
N ALA A 201 -2.60 9.14 -20.04
CA ALA A 201 -3.50 10.09 -20.66
C ALA A 201 -4.93 9.52 -20.69
N SER A 202 -5.94 10.37 -20.94
CA SER A 202 -7.29 9.87 -21.14
C SER A 202 -7.35 8.97 -22.39
N GLU A 203 -8.19 7.93 -22.36
CA GLU A 203 -8.41 7.01 -23.49
C GLU A 203 -8.80 7.74 -24.79
N GLN A 204 -9.48 8.88 -24.66
CA GLN A 204 -9.90 9.71 -25.82
C GLN A 204 -8.80 10.69 -26.27
N GLY A 205 -7.61 10.65 -25.67
CA GLY A 205 -6.47 11.51 -26.05
C GLY A 205 -6.66 13.02 -25.76
N SER A 206 -7.76 13.40 -25.11
CA SER A 206 -8.09 14.79 -24.82
C SER A 206 -7.23 15.40 -23.72
N LYS A 207 -6.71 14.58 -22.82
CA LYS A 207 -5.83 15.02 -21.72
C LYS A 207 -4.49 14.30 -21.82
N ARG A 208 -3.44 15.06 -22.07
CA ARG A 208 -2.06 14.56 -22.14
C ARG A 208 -1.44 14.51 -20.75
N VAL A 209 -0.44 13.66 -20.59
CA VAL A 209 0.46 13.71 -19.42
C VAL A 209 1.29 14.99 -19.52
N HIS A 210 1.32 15.75 -18.44
CA HIS A 210 2.11 16.96 -18.32
C HIS A 210 3.08 16.83 -17.15
N ILE A 211 4.37 17.03 -17.41
CA ILE A 211 5.44 16.91 -16.43
C ILE A 211 6.18 18.24 -16.36
N ILE A 212 6.34 18.78 -15.16
CA ILE A 212 7.16 19.94 -14.84
C ILE A 212 8.35 19.45 -14.04
N ILE A 213 9.55 19.71 -14.52
CA ILE A 213 10.81 19.39 -13.82
C ILE A 213 11.46 20.71 -13.44
N ALA A 214 11.56 20.97 -12.14
CA ALA A 214 12.27 22.15 -11.67
C ALA A 214 13.80 21.96 -11.78
N PRO A 215 14.54 22.98 -12.18
CA PRO A 215 15.99 22.92 -12.15
C PRO A 215 16.49 22.71 -10.71
N PRO A 216 17.62 22.03 -10.51
CA PRO A 216 18.20 21.87 -9.17
C PRO A 216 18.45 23.23 -8.56
N ALA A 217 18.17 23.37 -7.28
CA ALA A 217 18.48 24.58 -6.53
C ALA A 217 20.00 24.85 -6.66
N LYS A 218 20.37 26.06 -7.08
CA LYS A 218 21.79 26.45 -7.08
C LYS A 218 22.31 26.38 -5.64
N PRO A 219 23.52 25.81 -5.43
CA PRO A 219 24.16 25.76 -4.13
C PRO A 219 24.43 27.16 -3.56
#